data_216b689c5662850d90f29e6d4d660f9c
#
_entry.id   216b689c5662850d90f29e6d4d660f9c
#
_cell.length_a   1.000
_cell.length_b   1.000
_cell.length_c   1.000
_cell.angle_alpha   90.00
_cell.angle_beta   90.00
_cell.angle_gamma   90.00
#
_symmetry.space_group_name_H-M   'P 1'
#
loop_
_entity.id
_entity.type
_entity.pdbx_description
1 polymer ?
#
loop_
_entity_poly.entity_id
_entity_poly.type
_entity_poly.pdbx_seq_one_letter_code
_entity_poly.pdbx_strand_id
1 'polypeptide(L)'
;HAQKDQLTEVEHDEDKWVGNDRRKVIDRDEFNTIHRDRTEIVDRNEKINVHGWRTEEVDLDETITIHQNRKERVDHNETISIGDNRTEDVGKNETIDIGLNKKETIGITYMENTGIAKMMNIGLAYSRNVGLAMNSLVGLIQASEVGLTKQLMVGQSYSANIGKTVELKVGETKNETVG
;
A
#
# COMPACT_ATOMS: atom_id res chain seq x y z
N HIS A 1 48.48 22.45 -23.24
CA HIS A 1 47.81 23.68 -22.87
C HIS A 1 46.31 23.41 -22.93
N ALA A 2 45.60 23.52 -21.82
CA ALA A 2 44.17 23.44 -21.79
C ALA A 2 43.61 24.67 -22.52
N GLN A 3 42.82 24.46 -23.57
CA GLN A 3 42.02 25.51 -24.17
C GLN A 3 40.91 25.89 -23.13
N LYS A 4 40.68 27.19 -23.02
CA LYS A 4 39.67 27.68 -22.09
C LYS A 4 38.26 27.25 -22.47
N ASP A 5 38.00 27.18 -23.78
CA ASP A 5 36.71 26.78 -24.35
C ASP A 5 36.95 25.87 -25.58
N GLN A 6 36.16 24.82 -25.73
CA GLN A 6 36.16 23.94 -26.91
C GLN A 6 34.71 23.84 -27.43
N LEU A 7 34.47 24.22 -28.67
CA LEU A 7 33.25 24.00 -29.40
C LEU A 7 33.48 22.89 -30.43
N THR A 8 32.61 21.87 -30.40
CA THR A 8 32.55 20.83 -31.44
C THR A 8 31.14 20.85 -32.01
N GLU A 9 30.98 21.14 -33.27
CA GLU A 9 29.72 21.14 -33.99
C GLU A 9 29.77 20.01 -35.03
N VAL A 10 28.71 19.17 -35.02
CA VAL A 10 28.54 18.07 -35.97
C VAL A 10 27.17 18.27 -36.62
N GLU A 11 27.14 18.55 -37.91
CA GLU A 11 25.90 18.91 -38.63
C GLU A 11 24.99 17.71 -38.90
N HIS A 12 25.52 16.49 -38.95
CA HIS A 12 24.75 15.28 -39.24
C HIS A 12 24.96 14.22 -38.15
N ASP A 13 25.79 13.23 -38.35
CA ASP A 13 25.92 12.07 -37.47
C ASP A 13 27.31 12.01 -36.81
N GLU A 14 27.37 11.74 -35.53
CA GLU A 14 28.61 11.42 -34.82
C GLU A 14 28.61 9.98 -34.31
N ASP A 15 29.40 9.11 -34.88
CA ASP A 15 29.61 7.76 -34.37
C ASP A 15 30.94 7.70 -33.58
N LYS A 16 30.83 7.31 -32.32
CA LYS A 16 31.98 7.20 -31.43
C LYS A 16 32.10 5.82 -30.83
N TRP A 17 33.09 5.07 -31.29
CA TRP A 17 33.44 3.77 -30.75
C TRP A 17 34.62 3.87 -29.80
N VAL A 18 34.48 3.29 -28.59
CA VAL A 18 35.56 3.21 -27.59
C VAL A 18 35.78 1.74 -27.25
N GLY A 19 36.90 1.19 -27.63
CA GLY A 19 37.21 -0.24 -27.52
C GLY A 19 37.39 -0.76 -26.09
N ASN A 20 37.78 0.10 -25.14
CA ASN A 20 37.96 -0.27 -23.74
C ASN A 20 37.18 0.69 -22.83
N ASP A 21 37.86 1.63 -22.20
CA ASP A 21 37.27 2.47 -21.17
C ASP A 21 37.06 3.91 -21.62
N ARG A 22 35.92 4.50 -21.28
CA ARG A 22 35.68 5.94 -21.41
C ARG A 22 35.51 6.54 -20.03
N ARG A 23 36.27 7.58 -19.74
CA ARG A 23 36.11 8.35 -18.49
C ARG A 23 35.76 9.80 -18.82
N LYS A 24 34.76 10.33 -18.15
CA LYS A 24 34.34 11.74 -18.25
C LYS A 24 34.26 12.31 -16.84
N VAL A 25 34.92 13.42 -16.61
CA VAL A 25 34.85 14.19 -15.35
C VAL A 25 34.47 15.62 -15.71
N ILE A 26 33.48 16.14 -15.05
CA ILE A 26 33.00 17.50 -15.21
C ILE A 26 32.94 18.13 -13.83
N ASP A 27 33.73 19.17 -13.63
CA ASP A 27 33.90 19.80 -12.30
C ASP A 27 32.69 20.67 -11.89
N ARG A 28 31.85 21.07 -12.86
CA ARG A 28 30.68 21.91 -12.60
C ARG A 28 29.42 21.30 -13.20
N ASP A 29 28.95 21.82 -14.30
CA ASP A 29 27.60 21.52 -14.82
C ASP A 29 27.69 20.77 -16.15
N GLU A 30 26.80 19.80 -16.36
CA GLU A 30 26.57 19.12 -17.61
C GLU A 30 25.11 19.30 -18.05
N PHE A 31 24.90 19.77 -19.27
CA PHE A 31 23.58 19.93 -19.88
C PHE A 31 23.48 19.00 -21.10
N ASN A 32 22.50 18.10 -21.06
CA ASN A 32 22.19 17.21 -22.19
C ASN A 32 20.74 17.47 -22.62
N THR A 33 20.54 17.84 -23.89
CA THR A 33 19.22 17.97 -24.50
C THR A 33 19.11 17.01 -25.66
N ILE A 34 18.12 16.12 -25.63
CA ILE A 34 17.85 15.15 -26.69
C ILE A 34 16.42 15.36 -27.15
N HIS A 35 16.24 15.83 -28.39
CA HIS A 35 14.94 16.21 -28.93
C HIS A 35 14.08 15.01 -29.40
N ARG A 36 14.63 13.82 -29.48
CA ARG A 36 13.92 12.62 -29.89
C ARG A 36 14.18 11.48 -28.93
N ASP A 37 14.74 10.41 -29.36
CA ASP A 37 14.87 9.18 -28.60
C ASP A 37 16.26 9.04 -27.96
N ARG A 38 16.32 8.56 -26.74
CA ARG A 38 17.54 8.11 -26.07
C ARG A 38 17.42 6.63 -25.75
N THR A 39 18.39 5.85 -26.20
CA THR A 39 18.52 4.44 -25.80
C THR A 39 19.83 4.24 -25.07
N GLU A 40 19.75 3.62 -23.90
CA GLU A 40 20.94 3.26 -23.11
C GLU A 40 20.86 1.78 -22.72
N ILE A 41 21.90 1.02 -22.99
CA ILE A 41 22.00 -0.40 -22.66
C ILE A 41 23.23 -0.60 -21.80
N VAL A 42 23.03 -1.14 -20.59
CA VAL A 42 24.09 -1.46 -19.64
C VAL A 42 24.08 -2.96 -19.37
N ASP A 43 25.00 -3.71 -19.94
CA ASP A 43 25.02 -5.18 -19.87
C ASP A 43 25.33 -5.73 -18.47
N ARG A 44 25.85 -4.93 -17.55
CA ARG A 44 26.23 -5.39 -16.21
C ARG A 44 25.61 -4.55 -15.12
N ASN A 45 26.32 -3.57 -14.61
CA ASN A 45 25.89 -2.81 -13.44
C ASN A 45 25.85 -1.32 -13.74
N GLU A 46 24.77 -0.68 -13.35
CA GLU A 46 24.64 0.77 -13.29
C GLU A 46 24.59 1.23 -11.84
N LYS A 47 25.26 2.34 -11.52
CA LYS A 47 25.20 2.98 -10.23
C LYS A 47 25.03 4.48 -10.39
N ILE A 48 23.94 5.00 -9.85
CA ILE A 48 23.62 6.43 -9.82
C ILE A 48 23.65 6.92 -8.37
N ASN A 49 24.49 7.90 -8.05
CA ASN A 49 24.51 8.59 -6.77
C ASN A 49 24.14 10.06 -6.98
N VAL A 50 23.12 10.53 -6.34
CA VAL A 50 22.69 11.94 -6.33
C VAL A 50 22.75 12.47 -4.90
N HIS A 51 23.64 13.39 -4.61
CA HIS A 51 23.80 13.96 -3.27
C HIS A 51 22.84 15.11 -2.97
N GLY A 52 22.21 15.66 -3.98
CA GLY A 52 21.17 16.66 -3.86
C GLY A 52 19.78 16.06 -4.12
N TRP A 53 18.98 16.76 -4.88
CA TRP A 53 17.65 16.31 -5.28
C TRP A 53 17.65 15.77 -6.72
N ARG A 54 16.73 14.87 -7.01
CA ARG A 54 16.45 14.32 -8.34
C ARG A 54 14.98 14.53 -8.65
N THR A 55 14.68 15.07 -9.82
CA THR A 55 13.33 15.12 -10.39
C THR A 55 13.28 14.25 -11.64
N GLU A 56 12.21 13.51 -11.79
CA GLU A 56 11.90 12.73 -12.98
C GLU A 56 10.45 13.01 -13.35
N GLU A 57 10.19 13.36 -14.60
CA GLU A 57 8.87 13.66 -15.14
C GLU A 57 8.70 12.89 -16.44
N VAL A 58 7.62 12.12 -16.53
CA VAL A 58 7.27 11.30 -17.69
C VAL A 58 5.85 11.66 -18.10
N ASP A 59 5.70 12.26 -19.27
CA ASP A 59 4.40 12.76 -19.74
C ASP A 59 3.43 11.66 -20.16
N LEU A 60 3.92 10.48 -20.50
CA LEU A 60 3.09 9.38 -20.98
C LEU A 60 3.23 8.18 -20.04
N ASP A 61 3.90 7.15 -20.46
CA ASP A 61 3.97 5.87 -19.75
C ASP A 61 5.37 5.57 -19.21
N GLU A 62 5.46 5.09 -18.01
CA GLU A 62 6.67 4.51 -17.43
C GLU A 62 6.49 3.01 -17.18
N THR A 63 7.44 2.19 -17.59
CA THR A 63 7.45 0.76 -17.30
C THR A 63 8.73 0.38 -16.59
N ILE A 64 8.62 -0.21 -15.39
CA ILE A 64 9.75 -0.73 -14.62
C ILE A 64 9.58 -2.23 -14.44
N THR A 65 10.53 -3.03 -14.97
CA THR A 65 10.55 -4.48 -14.79
C THR A 65 11.80 -4.90 -14.00
N ILE A 66 11.60 -5.58 -12.86
CA ILE A 66 12.68 -6.06 -12.01
C ILE A 66 12.52 -7.58 -11.82
N HIS A 67 13.42 -8.36 -12.38
CA HIS A 67 13.33 -9.82 -12.37
C HIS A 67 13.70 -10.48 -11.03
N GLN A 68 14.33 -9.76 -10.11
CA GLN A 68 14.71 -10.31 -8.81
C GLN A 68 14.15 -9.47 -7.66
N ASN A 69 14.92 -8.61 -7.04
CA ASN A 69 14.52 -7.90 -5.84
C ASN A 69 14.56 -6.39 -6.05
N ARG A 70 13.51 -5.70 -5.61
CA ARG A 70 13.48 -4.25 -5.43
C ARG A 70 13.53 -3.93 -3.94
N LYS A 71 14.40 -3.02 -3.54
CA LYS A 71 14.41 -2.43 -2.22
C LYS A 71 14.29 -0.93 -2.32
N GLU A 72 13.32 -0.39 -1.65
CA GLU A 72 13.08 1.05 -1.55
C GLU A 72 13.10 1.47 -0.08
N ARG A 73 13.69 2.62 0.22
CA ARG A 73 13.72 3.19 1.56
C ARG A 73 13.55 4.69 1.47
N VAL A 74 12.54 5.19 2.13
CA VAL A 74 12.27 6.63 2.30
C VAL A 74 12.38 6.96 3.79
N ASP A 75 13.34 7.79 4.16
CA ASP A 75 13.61 8.08 5.58
C ASP A 75 12.60 9.05 6.21
N HIS A 76 11.83 9.80 5.41
CA HIS A 76 10.86 10.76 5.91
C HIS A 76 9.46 10.48 5.37
N ASN A 77 9.06 11.12 4.31
CA ASN A 77 7.69 11.05 3.81
C ASN A 77 7.66 10.50 2.38
N GLU A 78 6.71 9.63 2.13
CA GLU A 78 6.32 9.18 0.80
C GLU A 78 4.89 9.60 0.51
N THR A 79 4.62 10.12 -0.68
CA THR A 79 3.27 10.44 -1.14
C THR A 79 3.03 9.78 -2.50
N ILE A 80 1.98 8.96 -2.58
CA ILE A 80 1.55 8.31 -3.82
C ILE A 80 0.16 8.82 -4.16
N SER A 81 -0.01 9.39 -5.35
CA SER A 81 -1.30 9.83 -5.88
C SER A 81 -1.59 9.11 -7.19
N ILE A 82 -2.73 8.43 -7.26
CA ILE A 82 -3.15 7.67 -8.44
C ILE A 82 -4.53 8.15 -8.85
N GLY A 83 -4.65 8.67 -10.08
CA GLY A 83 -5.88 9.25 -10.59
C GLY A 83 -7.00 8.24 -10.80
N ASP A 84 -6.66 7.07 -11.30
CA ASP A 84 -7.65 6.05 -11.66
C ASP A 84 -7.53 4.79 -10.81
N ASN A 85 -6.78 3.80 -11.23
CA ASN A 85 -6.77 2.47 -10.61
C ASN A 85 -5.39 2.09 -10.09
N ARG A 86 -5.34 1.45 -8.93
CA ARG A 86 -4.18 0.75 -8.42
C ARG A 86 -4.50 -0.73 -8.29
N THR A 87 -3.67 -1.58 -8.88
CA THR A 87 -3.71 -3.03 -8.68
C THR A 87 -2.40 -3.48 -8.04
N GLU A 88 -2.52 -4.30 -7.01
CA GLU A 88 -1.38 -4.89 -6.32
C GLU A 88 -1.61 -6.40 -6.17
N ASP A 89 -0.66 -7.20 -6.62
CA ASP A 89 -0.71 -8.66 -6.52
C ASP A 89 0.53 -9.16 -5.78
N VAL A 90 0.30 -9.76 -4.61
CA VAL A 90 1.35 -10.30 -3.73
C VAL A 90 1.24 -11.81 -3.67
N GLY A 91 2.09 -12.51 -4.42
CA GLY A 91 2.02 -13.97 -4.58
C GLY A 91 2.25 -14.80 -3.31
N LYS A 92 2.79 -14.23 -2.23
CA LYS A 92 3.02 -14.95 -0.97
C LYS A 92 2.56 -14.17 0.25
N ASN A 93 3.38 -13.26 0.75
CA ASN A 93 3.13 -12.58 2.03
C ASN A 93 3.23 -11.07 1.86
N GLU A 94 2.29 -10.35 2.44
CA GLU A 94 2.35 -8.93 2.68
C GLU A 94 2.43 -8.67 4.18
N THR A 95 3.29 -7.73 4.59
CA THR A 95 3.40 -7.27 5.97
C THR A 95 3.35 -5.76 6.00
N ILE A 96 2.42 -5.21 6.78
CA ILE A 96 2.27 -3.77 6.98
C ILE A 96 2.42 -3.48 8.47
N ASP A 97 3.44 -2.69 8.82
CA ASP A 97 3.70 -2.25 10.19
C ASP A 97 3.55 -0.73 10.28
N ILE A 98 2.63 -0.25 11.12
CA ILE A 98 2.30 1.16 11.26
C ILE A 98 2.41 1.55 12.73
N GLY A 99 3.43 2.35 13.06
CA GLY A 99 3.75 2.71 14.43
C GLY A 99 2.68 3.54 15.17
N LEU A 100 1.87 4.32 14.45
CA LEU A 100 0.88 5.19 15.09
C LEU A 100 -0.53 5.01 14.54
N ASN A 101 -0.83 5.47 13.34
CA ASN A 101 -2.19 5.53 12.83
C ASN A 101 -2.32 5.01 11.40
N LYS A 102 -3.33 4.19 11.17
CA LYS A 102 -3.84 3.86 9.82
C LYS A 102 -5.21 4.49 9.65
N LYS A 103 -5.41 5.25 8.57
CA LYS A 103 -6.73 5.72 8.14
C LYS A 103 -7.03 5.16 6.75
N GLU A 104 -8.21 4.58 6.62
CA GLU A 104 -8.72 4.07 5.35
C GLU A 104 -10.12 4.62 5.12
N THR A 105 -10.39 5.16 3.94
CA THR A 105 -11.70 5.70 3.56
C THR A 105 -12.08 5.16 2.19
N ILE A 106 -13.21 4.44 2.13
CA ILE A 106 -13.70 3.80 0.93
C ILE A 106 -15.09 4.33 0.62
N GLY A 107 -15.26 4.93 -0.55
CA GLY A 107 -16.48 5.64 -0.91
C GLY A 107 -17.70 4.73 -1.14
N ILE A 108 -17.52 3.54 -1.68
CA ILE A 108 -18.61 2.67 -2.10
C ILE A 108 -18.54 1.28 -1.50
N THR A 109 -17.54 0.50 -1.81
CA THR A 109 -17.49 -0.92 -1.40
C THR A 109 -16.14 -1.29 -0.84
N TYR A 110 -16.15 -1.95 0.32
CA TYR A 110 -15.00 -2.66 0.88
C TYR A 110 -15.30 -4.15 0.88
N MET A 111 -14.46 -4.96 0.24
CA MET A 111 -14.57 -6.41 0.22
C MET A 111 -13.30 -7.05 0.77
N GLU A 112 -13.45 -7.98 1.69
CA GLU A 112 -12.35 -8.75 2.24
C GLU A 112 -12.72 -10.24 2.24
N ASN A 113 -11.90 -11.06 1.58
CA ASN A 113 -12.06 -12.50 1.52
C ASN A 113 -10.86 -13.17 2.19
N THR A 114 -11.09 -13.95 3.22
CA THR A 114 -10.06 -14.68 3.95
C THR A 114 -10.34 -16.18 3.88
N GLY A 115 -9.45 -16.94 3.29
CA GLY A 115 -9.68 -18.37 3.02
C GLY A 115 -9.69 -19.26 4.28
N ILE A 116 -8.91 -18.94 5.30
CA ILE A 116 -8.74 -19.81 6.49
C ILE A 116 -9.09 -19.07 7.77
N ALA A 117 -8.41 -17.99 8.10
CA ALA A 117 -8.57 -17.30 9.38
C ALA A 117 -8.35 -15.79 9.27
N LYS A 118 -9.21 -15.04 9.96
CA LYS A 118 -9.01 -13.61 10.24
C LYS A 118 -8.95 -13.40 11.74
N MET A 119 -7.92 -12.73 12.21
CA MET A 119 -7.74 -12.40 13.62
C MET A 119 -7.66 -10.88 13.80
N MET A 120 -8.35 -10.35 14.81
CA MET A 120 -8.31 -8.94 15.18
C MET A 120 -8.10 -8.82 16.69
N ASN A 121 -7.00 -8.23 17.12
CA ASN A 121 -6.68 -7.96 18.51
C ASN A 121 -6.70 -6.45 18.75
N ILE A 122 -7.53 -5.99 19.69
CA ILE A 122 -7.70 -4.57 19.99
C ILE A 122 -7.53 -4.35 21.48
N GLY A 123 -6.53 -3.57 21.87
CA GLY A 123 -6.13 -3.41 23.26
C GLY A 123 -7.12 -2.59 24.12
N LEU A 124 -7.79 -1.58 23.55
CA LEU A 124 -8.62 -0.68 24.33
C LEU A 124 -10.08 -0.62 23.86
N ALA A 125 -10.33 -0.25 22.63
CA ALA A 125 -11.71 -0.02 22.16
C ALA A 125 -11.91 -0.45 20.71
N TYR A 126 -13.08 -1.02 20.45
CA TYR A 126 -13.58 -1.32 19.11
C TYR A 126 -14.98 -0.72 18.96
N SER A 127 -15.18 0.06 17.90
CA SER A 127 -16.49 0.61 17.55
C SER A 127 -16.86 0.24 16.12
N ARG A 128 -18.11 -0.17 15.92
CA ARG A 128 -18.67 -0.48 14.62
C ARG A 128 -20.05 0.13 14.48
N ASN A 129 -20.19 1.10 13.59
CA ASN A 129 -21.45 1.76 13.29
C ASN A 129 -21.94 1.33 11.91
N VAL A 130 -23.17 0.85 11.83
CA VAL A 130 -23.80 0.40 10.59
C VAL A 130 -25.13 1.12 10.43
N GLY A 131 -25.28 1.92 9.35
CA GLY A 131 -26.43 2.79 9.16
C GLY A 131 -27.74 2.06 8.81
N LEU A 132 -27.69 0.97 8.07
CA LEU A 132 -28.89 0.29 7.58
C LEU A 132 -28.98 -1.17 8.04
N ALA A 133 -28.05 -2.00 7.69
CA ALA A 133 -28.13 -3.43 7.96
C ALA A 133 -26.77 -4.05 8.26
N MET A 134 -26.74 -4.97 9.21
CA MET A 134 -25.61 -5.84 9.50
C MET A 134 -26.09 -7.29 9.47
N ASN A 135 -25.47 -8.11 8.64
CA ASN A 135 -25.72 -9.54 8.57
C ASN A 135 -24.49 -10.32 9.03
N SER A 136 -24.70 -11.37 9.83
CA SER A 136 -23.66 -12.29 10.28
C SER A 136 -24.17 -13.71 10.15
N LEU A 137 -23.53 -14.51 9.29
CA LEU A 137 -23.81 -15.93 9.11
C LEU A 137 -22.62 -16.75 9.61
N VAL A 138 -22.88 -17.64 10.54
CA VAL A 138 -21.86 -18.52 11.13
C VAL A 138 -22.30 -19.98 10.96
N GLY A 139 -21.51 -20.79 10.26
CA GLY A 139 -21.87 -22.16 9.91
C GLY A 139 -21.87 -23.16 11.08
N LEU A 140 -21.00 -22.95 12.07
CA LEU A 140 -20.84 -23.92 13.16
C LEU A 140 -20.96 -23.28 14.55
N ILE A 141 -20.10 -22.38 14.93
CA ILE A 141 -20.02 -21.84 16.28
C ILE A 141 -19.87 -20.31 16.25
N GLN A 142 -20.71 -19.62 16.99
CA GLN A 142 -20.50 -18.22 17.36
C GLN A 142 -20.41 -18.13 18.88
N ALA A 143 -19.28 -17.67 19.40
CA ALA A 143 -19.07 -17.42 20.80
C ALA A 143 -18.90 -15.93 21.09
N SER A 144 -19.43 -15.45 22.21
CA SER A 144 -19.25 -14.09 22.71
C SER A 144 -19.01 -14.15 24.20
N GLU A 145 -17.82 -13.77 24.64
CA GLU A 145 -17.46 -13.71 26.05
C GLU A 145 -17.24 -12.24 26.44
N VAL A 146 -17.85 -11.80 27.55
CA VAL A 146 -17.80 -10.44 28.04
C VAL A 146 -17.52 -10.45 29.52
N GLY A 147 -16.39 -9.88 29.94
CA GLY A 147 -15.92 -9.93 31.33
C GLY A 147 -16.75 -9.12 32.32
N LEU A 148 -17.38 -8.01 31.90
CA LEU A 148 -18.13 -7.14 32.82
C LEU A 148 -19.59 -6.96 32.40
N THR A 149 -19.84 -6.33 31.27
CA THR A 149 -21.22 -5.93 30.90
C THR A 149 -21.46 -6.18 29.39
N LYS A 150 -22.57 -6.83 29.10
CA LYS A 150 -23.15 -6.93 27.75
C LYS A 150 -24.53 -6.30 27.75
N GLN A 151 -24.77 -5.32 26.89
CA GLN A 151 -26.04 -4.64 26.73
C GLN A 151 -26.59 -4.82 25.31
N LEU A 152 -27.87 -5.14 25.20
CA LEU A 152 -28.58 -5.18 23.92
C LEU A 152 -29.79 -4.24 24.04
N MET A 153 -29.88 -3.25 23.19
CA MET A 153 -31.02 -2.34 23.06
C MET A 153 -31.66 -2.52 21.69
N VAL A 154 -32.93 -2.82 21.65
CA VAL A 154 -33.67 -3.03 20.41
C VAL A 154 -34.89 -2.12 20.40
N GLY A 155 -34.96 -1.19 19.42
CA GLY A 155 -36.00 -0.16 19.38
C GLY A 155 -37.41 -0.64 19.02
N GLN A 156 -37.52 -1.73 18.26
CA GLN A 156 -38.84 -2.24 17.83
C GLN A 156 -39.05 -3.72 18.15
N SER A 157 -38.25 -4.62 17.61
CA SER A 157 -38.45 -6.04 17.81
C SER A 157 -37.14 -6.81 17.91
N TYR A 158 -37.11 -7.80 18.77
CA TYR A 158 -36.08 -8.82 18.86
C TYR A 158 -36.74 -10.19 18.69
N SER A 159 -36.23 -11.00 17.79
CA SER A 159 -36.67 -12.36 17.57
C SER A 159 -35.51 -13.33 17.62
N ALA A 160 -35.64 -14.42 18.34
CA ALA A 160 -34.69 -15.54 18.38
C ALA A 160 -35.43 -16.85 18.05
N ASN A 161 -34.98 -17.53 17.01
CA ASN A 161 -35.50 -18.86 16.67
C ASN A 161 -34.43 -19.91 16.99
N ILE A 162 -34.72 -20.82 17.90
CA ILE A 162 -33.78 -21.78 18.45
C ILE A 162 -34.32 -23.18 18.24
N GLY A 163 -33.64 -23.97 17.40
CA GLY A 163 -34.11 -25.28 16.97
C GLY A 163 -34.11 -26.38 18.07
N LYS A 164 -33.30 -26.25 19.13
CA LYS A 164 -33.25 -27.29 20.19
C LYS A 164 -33.26 -26.75 21.58
N THR A 165 -32.27 -26.03 22.06
CA THR A 165 -32.13 -25.67 23.48
C THR A 165 -31.66 -24.25 23.69
N VAL A 166 -32.25 -23.58 24.66
CA VAL A 166 -31.72 -22.36 25.28
C VAL A 166 -31.40 -22.69 26.73
N GLU A 167 -30.17 -22.42 27.14
CA GLU A 167 -29.78 -22.53 28.54
C GLU A 167 -29.39 -21.16 29.06
N LEU A 168 -29.99 -20.73 30.15
CA LEU A 168 -29.68 -19.48 30.83
C LEU A 168 -29.29 -19.81 32.27
N LYS A 169 -28.02 -19.57 32.62
CA LYS A 169 -27.52 -19.66 34.00
C LYS A 169 -27.30 -18.27 34.55
N VAL A 170 -27.98 -17.93 35.65
CA VAL A 170 -27.88 -16.64 36.31
C VAL A 170 -27.38 -16.89 37.74
N GLY A 171 -26.22 -16.27 38.08
CA GLY A 171 -25.57 -16.47 39.37
C GLY A 171 -26.32 -15.84 40.54
N GLU A 172 -26.98 -14.68 40.33
CA GLU A 172 -27.65 -13.97 41.41
C GLU A 172 -29.13 -13.60 41.06
N THR A 173 -29.33 -12.74 40.09
CA THR A 173 -30.70 -12.20 39.84
C THR A 173 -31.04 -12.15 38.35
N LYS A 174 -32.23 -12.62 37.99
CA LYS A 174 -32.87 -12.37 36.71
C LYS A 174 -34.11 -11.49 36.93
N ASN A 175 -34.14 -10.30 36.34
CA ASN A 175 -35.30 -9.44 36.29
C ASN A 175 -35.90 -9.42 34.89
N GLU A 176 -37.22 -9.62 34.81
CA GLU A 176 -37.97 -9.56 33.56
C GLU A 176 -39.19 -8.69 33.81
N THR A 177 -39.35 -7.64 33.03
CA THR A 177 -40.53 -6.76 33.10
C THR A 177 -41.17 -6.74 31.71
N VAL A 178 -42.44 -7.11 31.71
CA VAL A 178 -43.30 -7.04 30.52
C VAL A 178 -44.32 -5.94 30.77
N GLY A 179 -44.30 -4.91 29.90
CA GLY A 179 -45.23 -3.79 29.97
C GLY A 179 -46.42 -4.00 29.04
#